data_5590a3fc3d3f1f83335bdac0be169c71
#
_entry.id   5590a3fc3d3f1f83335bdac0be169c71
#
_cell.length_a   1.000
_cell.length_b   1.000
_cell.length_c   1.000
_cell.angle_alpha   90.00
_cell.angle_beta   90.00
_cell.angle_gamma   90.00
#
_symmetry.space_group_name_H-M   'P 1'
#
loop_
_entity.id
_entity.type
_entity.pdbx_description
1 polymer ?
#
loop_
_entity_poly.entity_id
_entity_poly.type
_entity_poly.pdbx_seq_one_letter_code
_entity_poly.pdbx_strand_id
1 'polypeptide(L)'
;MAVNSVRRVLVCSALALTAAVSGCAAAAQAIFTQPDVAFRGVGVRSVGLDGADVVVLLNIYNPNGYSLGASQLRYRLLVDSVEIGGGAIDSAFTVPKGDSTIVRLPVRVGFGALQKVGPRLLRGGEVPYRLIGDVTLKSFVGTFSRAFNEAGRFDASKTLRQ
;
A
#
# COMPACT_ATOMS: atom_id res chain seq x y z
N MET A 1 -49.60 -31.15 13.79
CA MET A 1 -48.33 -30.92 14.54
C MET A 1 -47.05 -31.08 13.71
N ALA A 2 -47.07 -31.59 12.49
CA ALA A 2 -45.87 -31.85 11.67
C ALA A 2 -45.31 -30.65 10.88
N VAL A 3 -46.13 -29.63 10.60
CA VAL A 3 -45.74 -28.47 9.75
C VAL A 3 -44.74 -27.52 10.43
N ASN A 4 -44.81 -27.39 11.77
CA ASN A 4 -43.90 -26.50 12.52
C ASN A 4 -42.47 -27.05 12.68
N SER A 5 -42.29 -28.36 12.59
CA SER A 5 -40.97 -29.02 12.68
C SER A 5 -40.14 -28.79 11.45
N VAL A 6 -40.74 -28.95 10.25
CA VAL A 6 -40.05 -28.74 8.96
C VAL A 6 -39.63 -27.30 8.77
N ARG A 7 -40.48 -26.34 9.18
CA ARG A 7 -40.16 -24.88 9.08
C ARG A 7 -39.01 -24.47 10.01
N ARG A 8 -38.88 -25.09 11.19
CA ARG A 8 -37.74 -24.83 12.11
C ARG A 8 -36.43 -25.40 11.59
N VAL A 9 -36.45 -26.58 10.98
CA VAL A 9 -35.27 -27.22 10.37
C VAL A 9 -34.76 -26.41 9.19
N LEU A 10 -35.65 -25.94 8.31
CA LEU A 10 -35.29 -25.09 7.15
C LEU A 10 -34.68 -23.74 7.55
N VAL A 11 -35.20 -23.10 8.59
CA VAL A 11 -34.67 -21.83 9.10
C VAL A 11 -33.30 -22.01 9.74
N CYS A 12 -33.06 -23.07 10.50
CA CYS A 12 -31.76 -23.38 11.09
C CYS A 12 -30.70 -23.71 10.02
N SER A 13 -31.09 -24.43 8.93
CA SER A 13 -30.18 -24.75 7.84
C SER A 13 -29.78 -23.49 7.03
N ALA A 14 -30.69 -22.54 6.83
CA ALA A 14 -30.41 -21.30 6.14
C ALA A 14 -29.48 -20.37 6.96
N LEU A 15 -29.64 -20.32 8.30
CA LEU A 15 -28.75 -19.55 9.17
C LEU A 15 -27.32 -20.15 9.22
N ALA A 16 -27.18 -21.47 9.18
CA ALA A 16 -25.88 -22.12 9.20
C ALA A 16 -25.08 -21.88 7.92
N LEU A 17 -25.75 -21.74 6.77
CA LEU A 17 -25.08 -21.53 5.49
C LEU A 17 -24.51 -20.09 5.36
N THR A 18 -25.14 -19.09 5.98
CA THR A 18 -24.67 -17.70 5.95
C THR A 18 -23.46 -17.46 6.84
N ALA A 19 -23.26 -18.24 7.90
CA ALA A 19 -22.10 -18.14 8.78
C ALA A 19 -20.80 -18.68 8.15
N ALA A 20 -20.89 -19.61 7.21
CA ALA A 20 -19.72 -20.22 6.57
C ALA A 20 -18.97 -19.28 5.62
N VAL A 21 -19.67 -18.32 5.00
CA VAL A 21 -19.05 -17.38 4.03
C VAL A 21 -18.23 -16.29 4.74
N SER A 22 -18.59 -15.92 5.95
CA SER A 22 -17.88 -14.89 6.73
C SER A 22 -16.55 -15.40 7.33
N GLY A 23 -16.41 -16.71 7.51
CA GLY A 23 -15.23 -17.32 8.14
C GLY A 23 -13.98 -17.31 7.27
N CYS A 24 -14.12 -17.42 5.94
CA CYS A 24 -12.98 -17.48 5.04
C CYS A 24 -12.21 -16.15 4.92
N ALA A 25 -12.91 -15.01 4.91
CA ALA A 25 -12.28 -13.71 4.85
C ALA A 25 -11.53 -13.36 6.15
N ALA A 26 -12.06 -13.73 7.30
CA ALA A 26 -11.42 -13.55 8.60
C ALA A 26 -10.18 -14.45 8.76
N ALA A 27 -10.23 -15.68 8.30
CA ALA A 27 -9.09 -16.59 8.30
C ALA A 27 -7.95 -16.11 7.39
N ALA A 28 -8.28 -15.55 6.23
CA ALA A 28 -7.31 -14.95 5.31
C ALA A 28 -6.55 -13.79 5.94
N GLN A 29 -7.21 -12.98 6.74
CA GLN A 29 -6.58 -11.86 7.45
C GLN A 29 -5.70 -12.31 8.61
N ALA A 30 -6.03 -13.42 9.27
CA ALA A 30 -5.29 -13.96 10.41
C ALA A 30 -3.90 -14.51 10.04
N ILE A 31 -3.72 -14.97 8.78
CA ILE A 31 -2.44 -15.51 8.29
C ILE A 31 -1.62 -14.50 7.46
N PHE A 32 -2.12 -13.28 7.31
CA PHE A 32 -1.44 -12.22 6.58
C PHE A 32 -0.45 -11.50 7.50
N THR A 33 0.83 -11.53 7.13
CA THR A 33 1.86 -10.68 7.71
C THR A 33 2.09 -9.48 6.80
N GLN A 34 2.10 -8.28 7.39
CA GLN A 34 2.29 -7.05 6.63
C GLN A 34 3.65 -7.06 5.94
N PRO A 35 3.72 -6.74 4.64
CA PRO A 35 5.00 -6.60 3.93
C PRO A 35 5.84 -5.45 4.50
N ASP A 36 7.15 -5.63 4.49
CA ASP A 36 8.09 -4.57 4.85
C ASP A 36 8.33 -3.66 3.65
N VAL A 37 8.27 -2.35 3.88
CA VAL A 37 8.44 -1.33 2.85
C VAL A 37 9.66 -0.49 3.15
N ALA A 38 10.62 -0.47 2.23
CA ALA A 38 11.84 0.32 2.34
C ALA A 38 11.98 1.29 1.17
N PHE A 39 12.33 2.55 1.47
CA PHE A 39 12.68 3.55 0.46
C PHE A 39 13.99 3.16 -0.22
N ARG A 40 14.04 3.26 -1.55
CA ARG A 40 15.23 2.96 -2.36
C ARG A 40 15.79 4.20 -3.05
N GLY A 41 14.94 5.14 -3.42
CA GLY A 41 15.38 6.34 -4.12
C GLY A 41 14.24 7.10 -4.75
N VAL A 42 14.57 8.23 -5.35
CA VAL A 42 13.66 9.04 -6.15
C VAL A 42 14.33 9.41 -7.47
N GLY A 43 13.56 9.35 -8.54
CA GLY A 43 13.97 9.83 -9.87
C GLY A 43 13.06 10.97 -10.32
N VAL A 44 13.61 12.01 -10.93
CA VAL A 44 12.83 13.05 -11.57
C VAL A 44 12.54 12.65 -13.00
N ARG A 45 11.26 12.62 -13.39
CA ARG A 45 10.82 12.31 -14.76
C ARG A 45 10.69 13.56 -15.63
N SER A 46 10.06 14.59 -15.05
CA SER A 46 9.85 15.86 -15.75
C SER A 46 9.74 17.00 -14.74
N VAL A 47 10.06 18.20 -15.19
CA VAL A 47 9.82 19.46 -14.47
C VAL A 47 9.01 20.36 -15.40
N GLY A 48 7.86 20.82 -14.94
CA GLY A 48 6.95 21.70 -15.66
C GLY A 48 6.73 23.02 -14.92
N LEU A 49 5.80 23.83 -15.42
CA LEU A 49 5.48 25.15 -14.83
C LEU A 49 4.77 25.06 -13.48
N ASP A 50 4.08 23.93 -13.19
CA ASP A 50 3.27 23.77 -11.98
C ASP A 50 3.92 22.88 -10.92
N GLY A 51 5.06 22.26 -11.25
CA GLY A 51 5.73 21.32 -10.35
C GLY A 51 6.63 20.33 -11.07
N ALA A 52 6.85 19.19 -10.45
CA ALA A 52 7.66 18.10 -10.99
C ALA A 52 6.93 16.76 -10.89
N ASP A 53 7.11 15.91 -11.90
CA ASP A 53 6.73 14.51 -11.84
C ASP A 53 7.96 13.71 -11.39
N VAL A 54 7.81 13.04 -10.27
CA VAL A 54 8.87 12.22 -9.69
C VAL A 54 8.41 10.76 -9.60
N VAL A 55 9.37 9.85 -9.55
CA VAL A 55 9.12 8.44 -9.27
C VAL A 55 9.82 8.05 -8.00
N VAL A 56 9.06 7.66 -7.01
CA VAL A 56 9.59 7.09 -5.76
C VAL A 56 9.76 5.59 -5.94
N LEU A 57 10.93 5.07 -5.63
CA LEU A 57 11.26 3.65 -5.69
C LEU A 57 11.14 3.07 -4.29
N LEU A 58 10.28 2.07 -4.14
CA LEU A 58 10.12 1.32 -2.91
C LEU A 58 10.52 -0.13 -3.13
N ASN A 59 11.23 -0.70 -2.18
CA ASN A 59 11.44 -2.13 -2.08
C ASN A 59 10.39 -2.70 -1.14
N ILE A 60 9.55 -3.60 -1.63
CA ILE A 60 8.51 -4.26 -0.84
C ILE A 60 8.94 -5.71 -0.67
N TYR A 61 9.21 -6.11 0.58
CA TYR A 61 9.50 -7.49 0.95
C TYR A 61 8.25 -8.18 1.47
N ASN A 62 7.97 -9.37 0.97
CA ASN A 62 6.82 -10.18 1.36
C ASN A 62 7.24 -11.29 2.33
N PRO A 63 6.99 -11.16 3.65
CA PRO A 63 7.35 -12.19 4.64
C PRO A 63 6.39 -13.38 4.64
N ASN A 64 5.32 -13.35 3.82
CA ASN A 64 4.34 -14.43 3.80
C ASN A 64 4.85 -15.64 3.02
N GLY A 65 4.40 -16.81 3.41
CA GLY A 65 4.71 -18.07 2.74
C GLY A 65 4.01 -18.25 1.37
N TYR A 66 3.39 -17.20 0.84
CA TYR A 66 2.68 -17.18 -0.45
C TYR A 66 2.89 -15.83 -1.16
N SER A 67 2.74 -15.84 -2.48
CA SER A 67 2.85 -14.62 -3.29
C SER A 67 1.67 -13.69 -3.07
N LEU A 68 1.94 -12.39 -3.02
CA LEU A 68 0.94 -11.33 -2.92
C LEU A 68 0.83 -10.62 -4.26
N GLY A 69 -0.35 -10.67 -4.87
CA GLY A 69 -0.70 -9.81 -6.00
C GLY A 69 -1.29 -8.51 -5.49
N ALA A 70 -0.88 -7.37 -6.03
CA ALA A 70 -1.55 -6.08 -5.82
C ALA A 70 -2.23 -5.68 -7.12
N SER A 71 -3.49 -5.24 -7.06
CA SER A 71 -4.25 -4.85 -8.24
C SER A 71 -4.59 -3.36 -8.28
N GLN A 72 -4.62 -2.72 -7.14
CA GLN A 72 -4.83 -1.28 -7.00
C GLN A 72 -4.02 -0.80 -5.79
N LEU A 73 -3.35 0.32 -5.96
CA LEU A 73 -2.61 0.97 -4.88
C LEU A 73 -2.91 2.47 -4.96
N ARG A 74 -3.48 3.03 -3.91
CA ARG A 74 -3.66 4.48 -3.74
C ARG A 74 -2.76 4.95 -2.62
N TYR A 75 -2.11 6.08 -2.81
CA TYR A 75 -1.14 6.57 -1.82
C TYR A 75 -1.03 8.09 -1.80
N ARG A 76 -0.60 8.59 -0.64
CA ARG A 76 -0.14 9.96 -0.40
C ARG A 76 1.23 9.89 0.24
N LEU A 77 2.12 10.76 -0.19
CA LEU A 77 3.48 10.87 0.32
C LEU A 77 3.64 12.18 1.08
N LEU A 78 4.06 12.07 2.32
CA LEU A 78 4.43 13.19 3.16
C LEU A 78 5.94 13.16 3.37
N VAL A 79 6.57 14.32 3.31
CA VAL A 79 7.99 14.53 3.64
C VAL A 79 8.06 15.64 4.69
N ASP A 80 8.73 15.38 5.80
CA ASP A 80 8.80 16.28 6.95
C ASP A 80 7.41 16.79 7.39
N SER A 81 6.42 15.88 7.41
CA SER A 81 5.01 16.14 7.71
C SER A 81 4.24 17.01 6.69
N VAL A 82 4.87 17.41 5.60
CA VAL A 82 4.22 18.12 4.49
C VAL A 82 3.78 17.12 3.43
N GLU A 83 2.49 17.10 3.08
CA GLU A 83 2.02 16.32 1.94
C GLU A 83 2.61 16.91 0.66
N ILE A 84 3.43 16.13 -0.03
CA ILE A 84 4.09 16.57 -1.27
C ILE A 84 3.36 16.11 -2.52
N GLY A 85 2.52 15.10 -2.40
CA GLY A 85 1.71 14.58 -3.50
C GLY A 85 1.25 13.16 -3.25
N GLY A 86 0.58 12.60 -4.23
CA GLY A 86 0.05 11.24 -4.18
C GLY A 86 -0.26 10.73 -5.57
N GLY A 87 -0.83 9.53 -5.62
CA GLY A 87 -1.21 8.92 -6.88
C GLY A 87 -1.96 7.60 -6.70
N ALA A 88 -2.20 6.97 -7.82
CA ALA A 88 -2.77 5.63 -7.90
C ALA A 88 -2.00 4.79 -8.91
N ILE A 89 -1.89 3.51 -8.64
CA ILE A 89 -1.42 2.48 -9.57
C ILE A 89 -2.56 1.49 -9.71
N ASP A 90 -3.13 1.40 -10.91
CA ASP A 90 -4.21 0.47 -11.25
C ASP A 90 -3.69 -0.77 -12.00
N SER A 91 -2.38 -0.83 -12.28
CA SER A 91 -1.73 -2.00 -12.87
C SER A 91 -1.36 -3.03 -11.80
N ALA A 92 -1.67 -4.29 -12.09
CA ALA A 92 -1.32 -5.38 -11.19
C ALA A 92 0.20 -5.59 -11.14
N PHE A 93 0.72 -5.83 -9.93
CA PHE A 93 2.08 -6.31 -9.70
C PHE A 93 2.08 -7.44 -8.67
N THR A 94 3.14 -8.21 -8.63
CA THR A 94 3.27 -9.34 -7.71
C THR A 94 4.54 -9.21 -6.87
N VAL A 95 4.42 -9.51 -5.59
CA VAL A 95 5.55 -9.68 -4.68
C VAL A 95 5.63 -11.16 -4.34
N PRO A 96 6.67 -11.89 -4.81
CA PRO A 96 6.80 -13.32 -4.58
C PRO A 96 6.93 -13.65 -3.08
N LYS A 97 6.64 -14.89 -2.70
CA LYS A 97 6.80 -15.35 -1.32
C LYS A 97 8.27 -15.25 -0.87
N GLY A 98 8.49 -14.69 0.32
CA GLY A 98 9.84 -14.59 0.91
C GLY A 98 10.83 -13.76 0.10
N ASP A 99 10.35 -12.93 -0.84
CA ASP A 99 11.18 -12.16 -1.75
C ASP A 99 10.71 -10.70 -1.82
N SER A 100 11.44 -9.87 -2.58
CA SER A 100 11.20 -8.45 -2.72
C SER A 100 10.89 -8.05 -4.15
N THR A 101 10.08 -7.01 -4.29
CA THR A 101 9.79 -6.37 -5.59
C THR A 101 9.99 -4.87 -5.49
N ILE A 102 10.61 -4.26 -6.51
CA ILE A 102 10.72 -2.81 -6.60
C ILE A 102 9.47 -2.25 -7.27
N VAL A 103 8.73 -1.46 -6.50
CA VAL A 103 7.54 -0.74 -6.97
C VAL A 103 7.88 0.71 -7.24
N ARG A 104 7.45 1.20 -8.41
CA ARG A 104 7.64 2.59 -8.86
C ARG A 104 6.36 3.37 -8.62
N LEU A 105 6.41 4.35 -7.71
CA LEU A 105 5.29 5.23 -7.41
C LEU A 105 5.43 6.56 -8.14
N PRO A 106 4.63 6.84 -9.18
CA PRO A 106 4.61 8.16 -9.81
C PRO A 106 3.94 9.17 -8.86
N VAL A 107 4.67 10.23 -8.51
CA VAL A 107 4.18 11.30 -7.62
C VAL A 107 4.28 12.64 -8.32
N ARG A 108 3.18 13.37 -8.42
CA ARG A 108 3.20 14.76 -8.87
C ARG A 108 3.39 15.68 -7.68
N VAL A 109 4.49 16.42 -7.70
CA VAL A 109 4.89 17.35 -6.63
C VAL A 109 4.70 18.77 -7.10
N GLY A 110 3.77 19.50 -6.51
CA GLY A 110 3.55 20.91 -6.83
C GLY A 110 4.62 21.83 -6.23
N PHE A 111 4.88 22.98 -6.87
CA PHE A 111 5.86 23.95 -6.38
C PHE A 111 5.59 24.44 -4.96
N GLY A 112 4.33 24.61 -4.56
CA GLY A 112 3.97 24.99 -3.20
C GLY A 112 4.45 23.99 -2.14
N ALA A 113 4.43 22.69 -2.46
CA ALA A 113 5.00 21.66 -1.60
C ALA A 113 6.54 21.70 -1.62
N LEU A 114 7.15 21.87 -2.80
CA LEU A 114 8.60 22.01 -2.94
C LEU A 114 9.17 23.20 -2.17
N GLN A 115 8.48 24.34 -2.17
CA GLN A 115 8.88 25.51 -1.37
C GLN A 115 8.92 25.21 0.13
N LYS A 116 7.99 24.37 0.62
CA LYS A 116 7.93 24.00 2.05
C LYS A 116 9.02 23.02 2.44
N VAL A 117 9.26 21.98 1.62
CA VAL A 117 10.21 20.91 1.95
C VAL A 117 11.63 21.17 1.41
N GLY A 118 11.76 21.99 0.36
CA GLY A 118 13.04 22.26 -0.32
C GLY A 118 14.15 22.70 0.61
N PRO A 119 13.95 23.71 1.49
CA PRO A 119 14.98 24.12 2.43
C PRO A 119 15.45 23.00 3.37
N ARG A 120 14.57 22.06 3.69
CA ARG A 120 14.90 20.90 4.52
C ARG A 120 15.74 19.89 3.72
N LEU A 121 15.35 19.64 2.48
CA LEU A 121 16.09 18.73 1.58
C LEU A 121 17.49 19.26 1.25
N LEU A 122 17.61 20.56 0.99
CA LEU A 122 18.90 21.19 0.67
C LEU A 122 19.89 21.21 1.84
N ARG A 123 19.39 21.25 3.08
CA ARG A 123 20.24 21.11 4.27
C ARG A 123 20.87 19.73 4.40
N GLY A 124 20.32 18.74 3.69
CA GLY A 124 20.78 17.36 3.76
C GLY A 124 20.45 16.65 5.06
N GLY A 125 21.04 15.48 5.23
CA GLY A 125 20.84 14.62 6.38
C GLY A 125 19.53 13.81 6.30
N GLU A 126 19.20 13.18 7.40
CA GLU A 126 18.01 12.31 7.46
C GLU A 126 16.70 13.11 7.50
N VAL A 127 15.85 12.83 6.54
CA VAL A 127 14.52 13.44 6.39
C VAL A 127 13.45 12.37 6.60
N PRO A 128 12.51 12.59 7.52
CA PRO A 128 11.41 11.65 7.71
C PRO A 128 10.43 11.70 6.55
N TYR A 129 9.95 10.54 6.16
CA TYR A 129 8.83 10.40 5.23
C TYR A 129 7.74 9.53 5.81
N ARG A 130 6.53 9.70 5.28
CA ARG A 130 5.39 8.86 5.58
C ARG A 130 4.61 8.57 4.29
N LEU A 131 4.33 7.30 4.05
CA LEU A 131 3.51 6.84 2.94
C LEU A 131 2.21 6.27 3.50
N ILE A 132 1.10 6.89 3.15
CA ILE A 132 -0.23 6.52 3.64
C ILE A 132 -1.08 6.13 2.45
N GLY A 133 -1.87 5.08 2.59
CA GLY A 133 -2.74 4.68 1.50
C GLY A 133 -3.50 3.40 1.75
N ASP A 134 -4.02 2.85 0.68
CA ASP A 134 -4.69 1.56 0.63
C ASP A 134 -4.23 0.75 -0.57
N VAL A 135 -4.20 -0.55 -0.39
CA VAL A 135 -3.84 -1.52 -1.44
C VAL A 135 -4.87 -2.64 -1.48
N THR A 136 -5.29 -3.00 -2.67
CA THR A 136 -6.10 -4.21 -2.89
C THR A 136 -5.16 -5.37 -3.21
N LEU A 137 -5.13 -6.34 -2.31
CA LEU A 137 -4.28 -7.52 -2.39
C LEU A 137 -5.07 -8.73 -2.89
N LYS A 138 -4.43 -9.53 -3.71
CA LYS A 138 -4.91 -10.83 -4.18
C LYS A 138 -3.96 -11.92 -3.70
N SER A 139 -4.53 -12.97 -3.12
CA SER A 139 -3.79 -14.17 -2.71
C SER A 139 -4.62 -15.41 -2.98
N PHE A 140 -4.10 -16.59 -2.68
CA PHE A 140 -4.83 -17.86 -2.81
C PHE A 140 -6.08 -17.94 -1.90
N VAL A 141 -6.11 -17.13 -0.82
CA VAL A 141 -7.26 -17.06 0.12
C VAL A 141 -8.30 -16.02 -0.28
N GLY A 142 -8.08 -15.28 -1.38
CA GLY A 142 -9.02 -14.31 -1.92
C GLY A 142 -8.44 -12.91 -2.13
N THR A 143 -9.35 -11.96 -2.37
CA THR A 143 -9.04 -10.54 -2.56
C THR A 143 -9.51 -9.75 -1.35
N PHE A 144 -8.66 -8.88 -0.83
CA PHE A 144 -8.97 -8.01 0.31
C PHE A 144 -8.20 -6.69 0.21
N SER A 145 -8.75 -5.64 0.81
CA SER A 145 -8.09 -4.34 0.87
C SER A 145 -7.42 -4.12 2.22
N ARG A 146 -6.27 -3.46 2.20
CA ARG A 146 -5.51 -3.09 3.39
C ARG A 146 -5.09 -1.63 3.31
N ALA A 147 -5.41 -0.89 4.36
CA ALA A 147 -4.79 0.40 4.60
C ALA A 147 -3.37 0.20 5.12
N PHE A 148 -2.46 1.10 4.73
CA PHE A 148 -1.09 1.12 5.22
C PHE A 148 -0.69 2.54 5.63
N ASN A 149 0.24 2.62 6.56
CA ASN A 149 0.82 3.86 7.05
C ASN A 149 2.28 3.58 7.41
N GLU A 150 3.14 3.66 6.39
CA GLU A 150 4.56 3.36 6.50
C GLU A 150 5.34 4.65 6.74
N ALA A 151 6.21 4.64 7.73
CA ALA A 151 7.09 5.75 8.06
C ALA A 151 8.54 5.31 8.02
N GLY A 152 9.40 6.19 7.55
CA GLY A 152 10.82 5.92 7.47
C GLY A 152 11.63 7.21 7.39
N ARG A 153 12.92 7.06 7.14
CA ARG A 153 13.84 8.16 6.90
C ARG A 153 14.68 7.89 5.67
N PHE A 154 15.03 8.92 4.94
CA PHE A 154 15.99 8.86 3.85
C PHE A 154 17.04 9.96 3.99
N ASP A 155 18.23 9.69 3.48
CA ASP A 155 19.31 10.68 3.47
C ASP A 155 19.19 11.54 2.21
N ALA A 156 18.79 12.79 2.40
CA ALA A 156 18.60 13.73 1.30
C ALA A 156 19.91 13.99 0.51
N SER A 157 21.05 13.93 1.18
CA SER A 157 22.36 14.15 0.55
C SER A 157 22.73 13.06 -0.44
N LYS A 158 22.34 11.82 -0.17
CA LYS A 158 22.58 10.66 -1.04
C LYS A 158 21.59 10.60 -2.19
N THR A 159 20.36 10.99 -1.93
CA THR A 159 19.26 10.90 -2.90
C THR A 159 19.40 11.91 -4.04
N LEU A 160 19.95 13.10 -3.77
CA LEU A 160 20.10 14.15 -4.78
C LEU A 160 21.37 14.01 -5.65
N ARG A 161 22.22 13.02 -5.38
CA ARG A 161 23.47 12.78 -6.13
C ARG A 161 23.37 11.66 -7.17
N GLN A 162 22.23 11.01 -7.28
CA GLN A 162 21.94 9.98 -8.28
C GLN A 162 21.15 10.58 -9.46
#